data_c49d31d34001cd0c3e651819d4bade8e
#
_entry.id   c49d31d34001cd0c3e651819d4bade8e
#
_cell.length_a   1.000
_cell.length_b   1.000
_cell.length_c   1.000
_cell.angle_alpha   90.00
_cell.angle_beta   90.00
_cell.angle_gamma   90.00
#
_symmetry.space_group_name_H-M   'P 1'
#
loop_
_entity.id
_entity.type
_entity.pdbx_description
1 polymer ?
#
loop_
_entity_poly.entity_id
_entity_poly.type
_entity_poly.pdbx_seq_one_letter_code
_entity_poly.pdbx_strand_id
1 'polypeptide(L)'
;MPVTGRFFLYFCENIGKIVSIMNKKSSRLYCFSPTVMLITFIFESVSAAFAIFKYKSSKIRTLIILLLISLAGFQAAEFMVCGTEHFSGVDWARFGYLAITLLPPLGLHLVHEISGKKSGILVKLSYATCVVFSTYFVFVSGSVFAGENTCRANYSVFNTPNGIATFLYTLYYYGWLFIAVFLCWNWILKMLKENHRGILRTILSRSKKLNGILNQENLRKISALKWLMCGYIAFILPTTVVTILNPATIEGIPSIMCGFAVLMAITLINFVAPRTLELKKK
;
A
#
# COMPACT_ATOMS: atom_id res chain seq x y z
N MET A 1 19.01 -19.38 3.02
CA MET A 1 18.06 -18.42 3.60
C MET A 1 18.22 -17.10 2.86
N PRO A 2 17.16 -16.47 2.35
CA PRO A 2 17.30 -15.23 1.60
C PRO A 2 17.76 -14.11 2.53
N VAL A 3 18.65 -13.29 2.02
CA VAL A 3 19.28 -12.12 2.69
C VAL A 3 18.25 -11.16 3.31
N THR A 4 17.03 -11.13 2.76
CA THR A 4 15.89 -10.35 3.23
C THR A 4 15.41 -10.69 4.62
N GLY A 5 15.50 -11.95 5.05
CA GLY A 5 15.09 -12.36 6.40
C GLY A 5 16.01 -11.84 7.50
N ARG A 6 17.33 -11.77 7.23
CA ARG A 6 18.31 -11.24 8.19
C ARG A 6 18.20 -9.72 8.34
N PHE A 7 17.93 -8.99 7.25
CA PHE A 7 17.72 -7.55 7.31
C PHE A 7 16.47 -7.20 8.13
N PHE A 8 15.39 -7.95 7.93
CA PHE A 8 14.14 -7.74 8.66
C PHE A 8 14.30 -8.05 10.16
N LEU A 9 14.98 -9.14 10.52
CA LEU A 9 15.26 -9.48 11.93
C LEU A 9 16.17 -8.44 12.60
N TYR A 10 17.22 -7.98 11.92
CA TYR A 10 18.10 -6.93 12.41
C TYR A 10 17.36 -5.59 12.59
N PHE A 11 16.47 -5.25 11.66
CA PHE A 11 15.65 -4.05 11.72
C PHE A 11 14.64 -4.12 12.88
N CYS A 12 13.92 -5.25 13.04
CA CYS A 12 12.99 -5.46 14.16
C CYS A 12 13.70 -5.42 15.53
N GLU A 13 14.89 -5.99 15.62
CA GLU A 13 15.68 -5.98 16.86
C GLU A 13 16.15 -4.58 17.25
N ASN A 14 16.59 -3.77 16.27
CA ASN A 14 16.99 -2.39 16.53
C ASN A 14 15.80 -1.46 16.80
N ILE A 15 14.66 -1.66 16.15
CA ILE A 15 13.43 -0.95 16.49
C ILE A 15 12.99 -1.27 17.91
N GLY A 16 13.05 -2.54 18.34
CA GLY A 16 12.73 -2.93 19.70
C GLY A 16 13.57 -2.18 20.74
N LYS A 17 14.85 -1.95 20.46
CA LYS A 17 15.75 -1.16 21.32
C LYS A 17 15.37 0.33 21.34
N ILE A 18 15.07 0.94 20.18
CA ILE A 18 14.64 2.34 20.06
C ILE A 18 13.31 2.55 20.79
N VAL A 19 12.34 1.66 20.59
CA VAL A 19 11.04 1.69 21.28
C VAL A 19 11.20 1.54 22.79
N SER A 20 12.09 0.68 23.25
CA SER A 20 12.40 0.51 24.69
C SER A 20 12.99 1.77 25.32
N ILE A 21 13.85 2.49 24.61
CA ILE A 21 14.45 3.75 25.06
C ILE A 21 13.40 4.87 25.13
N MET A 22 12.49 4.96 24.13
CA MET A 22 11.43 5.97 24.10
C MET A 22 10.29 5.68 25.09
N ASN A 23 10.07 4.43 25.45
CA ASN A 23 8.93 3.97 26.27
C ASN A 23 9.12 4.18 27.78
N LYS A 24 10.25 4.70 28.23
CA LYS A 24 10.51 4.95 29.65
C LYS A 24 9.60 6.03 30.27
N LYS A 25 8.76 6.70 29.45
CA LYS A 25 7.86 7.80 29.88
C LYS A 25 6.36 7.55 29.66
N SER A 26 5.94 6.45 29.01
CA SER A 26 4.52 6.15 28.80
C SER A 26 4.23 4.66 28.91
N SER A 27 3.44 4.27 29.88
CA SER A 27 3.17 2.86 30.23
C SER A 27 2.11 2.15 29.39
N ARG A 28 1.67 2.69 28.25
CA ARG A 28 0.69 2.05 27.34
C ARG A 28 1.08 2.27 25.89
N LEU A 29 1.48 1.19 25.20
CA LEU A 29 1.61 1.13 23.74
C LEU A 29 0.21 1.11 23.12
N TYR A 30 -0.23 2.26 22.64
CA TYR A 30 -1.40 2.35 21.76
C TYR A 30 -0.96 2.06 20.32
N CYS A 31 -1.77 1.30 19.57
CA CYS A 31 -1.42 0.85 18.22
C CYS A 31 -1.12 1.99 17.22
N PHE A 32 -1.57 3.21 17.48
CA PHE A 32 -1.38 4.39 16.63
C PHE A 32 -0.83 5.59 17.39
N SER A 33 0.07 5.34 18.33
CA SER A 33 0.81 6.41 19.00
C SER A 33 1.75 7.12 18.00
N PRO A 34 2.13 8.38 18.22
CA PRO A 34 3.11 9.09 17.38
C PRO A 34 4.42 8.31 17.17
N THR A 35 4.81 7.51 18.16
CA THR A 35 5.97 6.61 18.06
C THR A 35 5.77 5.53 17.00
N VAL A 36 4.59 4.90 16.95
CA VAL A 36 4.27 3.87 15.94
C VAL A 36 4.20 4.50 14.55
N MET A 37 3.60 5.68 14.40
CA MET A 37 3.57 6.43 13.13
C MET A 37 4.98 6.72 12.62
N LEU A 38 5.88 7.17 13.49
CA LEU A 38 7.27 7.44 13.13
C LEU A 38 8.02 6.15 12.72
N ILE A 39 7.81 5.06 13.42
CA ILE A 39 8.44 3.77 13.10
C ILE A 39 7.95 3.25 11.75
N THR A 40 6.65 3.32 11.48
CA THR A 40 6.08 2.89 10.19
C THR A 40 6.57 3.79 9.05
N PHE A 41 6.62 5.10 9.24
CA PHE A 41 7.22 6.05 8.29
C PHE A 41 8.67 5.69 7.95
N ILE A 42 9.50 5.44 8.97
CA ILE A 42 10.91 5.05 8.77
C ILE A 42 11.00 3.72 8.02
N PHE A 43 10.19 2.73 8.41
CA PHE A 43 10.17 1.42 7.76
C PHE A 43 9.81 1.52 6.27
N GLU A 44 8.77 2.27 5.93
CA GLU A 44 8.29 2.44 4.55
C GLU A 44 9.30 3.23 3.70
N SER A 45 9.89 4.29 4.27
CA SER A 45 10.94 5.09 3.62
C SER A 45 12.20 4.28 3.35
N VAL A 46 12.67 3.51 4.34
CA VAL A 46 13.82 2.60 4.19
C VAL A 46 13.52 1.50 3.17
N SER A 47 12.29 0.98 3.15
CA SER A 47 11.85 -0.01 2.17
C SER A 47 11.85 0.55 0.75
N ALA A 48 11.43 1.79 0.57
CA ALA A 48 11.50 2.49 -0.73
C ALA A 48 12.95 2.69 -1.17
N ALA A 49 13.82 3.17 -0.28
CA ALA A 49 15.26 3.33 -0.54
C ALA A 49 15.92 1.98 -0.89
N PHE A 50 15.62 0.93 -0.15
CA PHE A 50 16.10 -0.42 -0.43
C PHE A 50 15.69 -0.89 -1.83
N ALA A 51 14.44 -0.63 -2.27
CA ALA A 51 14.00 -0.96 -3.61
C ALA A 51 14.80 -0.19 -4.69
N ILE A 52 15.11 1.08 -4.44
CA ILE A 52 15.91 1.93 -5.34
C ILE A 52 17.33 1.37 -5.52
N PHE A 53 17.97 0.98 -4.43
CA PHE A 53 19.37 0.55 -4.47
C PHE A 53 19.55 -0.89 -4.93
N LYS A 54 18.64 -1.79 -4.57
CA LYS A 54 18.77 -3.22 -4.81
C LYS A 54 18.32 -3.67 -6.19
N TYR A 55 17.27 -3.08 -6.75
CA TYR A 55 16.67 -3.55 -8.00
C TYR A 55 16.95 -2.64 -9.19
N LYS A 56 17.01 -3.25 -10.39
CA LYS A 56 17.15 -2.51 -11.67
C LYS A 56 15.92 -1.63 -11.90
N SER A 57 16.11 -0.54 -12.65
CA SER A 57 15.02 0.36 -13.04
C SER A 57 13.99 -0.37 -13.90
N SER A 58 12.73 -0.31 -13.50
CA SER A 58 11.60 -0.85 -14.23
C SER A 58 10.32 -0.15 -13.79
N LYS A 59 9.26 -0.22 -14.60
CA LYS A 59 7.95 0.35 -14.24
C LYS A 59 7.41 -0.24 -12.93
N ILE A 60 7.51 -1.56 -12.76
CA ILE A 60 7.08 -2.25 -11.53
C ILE A 60 7.84 -1.70 -10.32
N ARG A 61 9.18 -1.51 -10.42
CA ARG A 61 9.96 -0.92 -9.33
C ARG A 61 9.49 0.49 -8.99
N THR A 62 9.28 1.33 -10.00
CA THR A 62 8.81 2.70 -9.79
C THR A 62 7.45 2.73 -9.10
N LEU A 63 6.51 1.87 -9.51
CA LEU A 63 5.20 1.78 -8.87
C LEU A 63 5.28 1.30 -7.42
N ILE A 64 6.12 0.31 -7.12
CA ILE A 64 6.37 -0.13 -5.73
C ILE A 64 6.94 1.01 -4.89
N ILE A 65 7.91 1.75 -5.41
CA ILE A 65 8.52 2.89 -4.70
C ILE A 65 7.47 3.98 -4.46
N LEU A 66 6.66 4.33 -5.46
CA LEU A 66 5.61 5.34 -5.33
C LEU A 66 4.55 4.94 -4.31
N LEU A 67 4.15 3.67 -4.28
CA LEU A 67 3.24 3.14 -3.25
C LEU A 67 3.84 3.30 -1.84
N LEU A 68 5.10 2.89 -1.65
CA LEU A 68 5.78 3.00 -0.35
C LEU A 68 5.96 4.46 0.09
N ILE A 69 6.31 5.36 -0.84
CA ILE A 69 6.44 6.80 -0.55
C ILE A 69 5.07 7.41 -0.20
N SER A 70 4.00 7.00 -0.89
CA SER A 70 2.65 7.48 -0.57
C SER A 70 2.19 7.01 0.81
N LEU A 71 2.46 5.76 1.19
CA LEU A 71 2.19 5.26 2.53
C LEU A 71 3.00 6.02 3.59
N ALA A 72 4.31 6.16 3.38
CA ALA A 72 5.19 6.93 4.27
C ALA A 72 4.74 8.40 4.38
N GLY A 73 4.33 9.02 3.28
CA GLY A 73 3.84 10.39 3.25
C GLY A 73 2.60 10.59 4.13
N PHE A 74 1.69 9.63 4.13
CA PHE A 74 0.53 9.70 5.01
C PHE A 74 0.92 9.53 6.49
N GLN A 75 1.81 8.58 6.82
CA GLN A 75 2.31 8.41 8.18
C GLN A 75 3.04 9.66 8.69
N ALA A 76 3.80 10.33 7.81
CA ALA A 76 4.42 11.61 8.15
C ALA A 76 3.36 12.70 8.43
N ALA A 77 2.30 12.77 7.62
CA ALA A 77 1.20 13.71 7.83
C ALA A 77 0.51 13.47 9.18
N GLU A 78 0.19 12.23 9.51
CA GLU A 78 -0.42 11.87 10.80
C GLU A 78 0.49 12.24 11.98
N PHE A 79 1.79 11.93 11.86
CA PHE A 79 2.77 12.29 12.89
C PHE A 79 2.84 13.79 13.10
N MET A 80 2.86 14.59 12.01
CA MET A 80 2.92 16.06 12.09
C MET A 80 1.65 16.66 12.66
N VAL A 81 0.47 16.11 12.32
CA VAL A 81 -0.82 16.56 12.88
C VAL A 81 -0.94 16.23 14.36
N CYS A 82 -0.47 15.05 14.79
CA CYS A 82 -0.65 14.59 16.16
C CYS A 82 0.56 14.78 17.08
N GLY A 83 1.76 14.98 16.52
CA GLY A 83 3.01 15.03 17.27
C GLY A 83 3.59 16.43 17.48
N THR A 84 3.10 17.45 16.79
CA THR A 84 3.65 18.81 16.84
C THR A 84 2.56 19.85 17.03
N GLU A 85 2.69 20.69 18.07
CA GLU A 85 1.74 21.78 18.35
C GLU A 85 1.95 23.02 17.45
N HIS A 86 2.96 23.04 16.58
CA HIS A 86 3.45 24.27 15.94
C HIS A 86 3.17 24.43 14.44
N PHE A 87 2.55 23.44 13.77
CA PHE A 87 2.26 23.55 12.34
C PHE A 87 0.76 23.55 12.05
N SER A 88 0.34 24.28 10.99
CA SER A 88 -1.06 24.28 10.57
C SER A 88 -1.51 22.86 10.20
N GLY A 89 -2.30 22.23 11.05
CA GLY A 89 -2.80 20.86 10.86
C GLY A 89 -3.57 20.66 9.54
N VAL A 90 -4.08 21.77 8.97
CA VAL A 90 -4.81 21.79 7.69
C VAL A 90 -3.93 21.38 6.52
N ASP A 91 -2.71 21.92 6.40
CA ASP A 91 -1.84 21.63 5.27
C ASP A 91 -1.29 20.20 5.33
N TRP A 92 -1.00 19.71 6.53
CA TRP A 92 -0.62 18.32 6.73
C TRP A 92 -1.77 17.35 6.45
N ALA A 93 -3.01 17.71 6.81
CA ALA A 93 -4.18 16.91 6.46
C ALA A 93 -4.38 16.84 4.94
N ARG A 94 -4.22 17.96 4.23
CA ARG A 94 -4.27 17.99 2.75
C ARG A 94 -3.19 17.12 2.13
N PHE A 95 -1.95 17.22 2.62
CA PHE A 95 -0.84 16.39 2.16
C PHE A 95 -1.12 14.90 2.41
N GLY A 96 -1.64 14.54 3.58
CA GLY A 96 -2.02 13.18 3.90
C GLY A 96 -3.07 12.63 2.94
N TYR A 97 -4.16 13.38 2.71
CA TYR A 97 -5.20 12.98 1.76
C TYR A 97 -4.67 12.87 0.33
N LEU A 98 -3.78 13.77 -0.10
CA LEU A 98 -3.13 13.66 -1.40
C LEU A 98 -2.33 12.35 -1.52
N ALA A 99 -1.57 12.02 -0.47
CA ALA A 99 -0.75 10.81 -0.44
C ALA A 99 -1.59 9.53 -0.55
N ILE A 100 -2.67 9.41 0.25
CA ILE A 100 -3.53 8.21 0.18
C ILE A 100 -4.38 8.15 -1.09
N THR A 101 -4.76 9.30 -1.66
CA THR A 101 -5.52 9.34 -2.92
C THR A 101 -4.73 8.72 -4.09
N LEU A 102 -3.41 8.73 -4.04
CA LEU A 102 -2.55 8.09 -5.04
C LEU A 102 -2.49 6.55 -4.93
N LEU A 103 -2.82 5.97 -3.79
CA LEU A 103 -2.65 4.53 -3.56
C LEU A 103 -3.51 3.64 -4.49
N PRO A 104 -4.82 3.89 -4.68
CA PRO A 104 -5.65 3.04 -5.53
C PRO A 104 -5.18 2.98 -7.01
N PRO A 105 -4.93 4.11 -7.70
CA PRO A 105 -4.48 4.06 -9.10
C PRO A 105 -3.08 3.47 -9.25
N LEU A 106 -2.14 3.75 -8.33
CA LEU A 106 -0.81 3.15 -8.36
C LEU A 106 -0.89 1.63 -8.17
N GLY A 107 -1.72 1.19 -7.25
CA GLY A 107 -1.92 -0.22 -6.99
C GLY A 107 -2.59 -0.95 -8.15
N LEU A 108 -3.63 -0.38 -8.76
CA LEU A 108 -4.28 -0.92 -9.93
C LEU A 108 -3.31 -1.01 -11.13
N HIS A 109 -2.49 0.02 -11.32
CA HIS A 109 -1.44 0.03 -12.35
C HIS A 109 -0.40 -1.07 -12.09
N LEU A 110 0.03 -1.25 -10.83
CA LEU A 110 0.96 -2.32 -10.45
C LEU A 110 0.40 -3.71 -10.79
N VAL A 111 -0.90 -3.95 -10.55
CA VAL A 111 -1.58 -5.20 -10.91
C VAL A 111 -1.50 -5.45 -12.42
N HIS A 112 -1.72 -4.41 -13.26
CA HIS A 112 -1.60 -4.51 -14.72
C HIS A 112 -0.17 -4.83 -15.16
N GLU A 113 0.82 -4.12 -14.64
CA GLU A 113 2.23 -4.32 -15.01
C GLU A 113 2.73 -5.72 -14.61
N ILE A 114 2.39 -6.23 -13.42
CA ILE A 114 2.76 -7.59 -13.00
C ILE A 114 2.11 -8.65 -13.88
N SER A 115 0.85 -8.46 -14.27
CA SER A 115 0.14 -9.40 -15.15
C SER A 115 0.65 -9.39 -16.58
N GLY A 116 1.45 -8.40 -16.98
CA GLY A 116 1.89 -8.18 -18.37
C GLY A 116 0.76 -7.71 -19.29
N LYS A 117 -0.34 -7.20 -18.73
CA LYS A 117 -1.45 -6.62 -19.49
C LYS A 117 -1.18 -5.14 -19.72
N LYS A 118 -1.47 -4.66 -20.94
CA LYS A 118 -1.41 -3.22 -21.21
C LYS A 118 -2.36 -2.48 -20.27
N SER A 119 -1.92 -1.34 -19.74
CA SER A 119 -2.75 -0.44 -18.94
C SER A 119 -3.95 0.02 -19.79
N GLY A 120 -5.10 -0.52 -19.47
CA GLY A 120 -6.35 -0.25 -20.20
C GLY A 120 -7.07 0.99 -19.71
N ILE A 121 -8.32 1.14 -20.15
CA ILE A 121 -9.20 2.25 -19.76
C ILE A 121 -9.38 2.36 -18.23
N LEU A 122 -9.37 1.23 -17.50
CA LEU A 122 -9.52 1.22 -16.05
C LEU A 122 -8.38 1.97 -15.34
N VAL A 123 -7.12 1.77 -15.77
CA VAL A 123 -5.97 2.48 -15.20
C VAL A 123 -6.07 3.98 -15.51
N LYS A 124 -6.44 4.35 -16.74
CA LYS A 124 -6.62 5.76 -17.11
C LYS A 124 -7.73 6.42 -16.30
N LEU A 125 -8.86 5.73 -16.13
CA LEU A 125 -9.99 6.23 -15.36
C LEU A 125 -9.65 6.37 -13.87
N SER A 126 -8.90 5.43 -13.30
CA SER A 126 -8.45 5.52 -11.91
C SER A 126 -7.52 6.72 -11.67
N TYR A 127 -6.61 7.03 -12.61
CA TYR A 127 -5.80 8.24 -12.53
C TYR A 127 -6.62 9.52 -12.77
N ALA A 128 -7.58 9.51 -13.69
CA ALA A 128 -8.46 10.67 -13.93
C ALA A 128 -9.28 11.01 -12.66
N THR A 129 -9.89 10.00 -12.03
CA THR A 129 -10.61 10.21 -10.77
C THR A 129 -9.67 10.60 -9.61
N CYS A 130 -8.44 10.09 -9.60
CA CYS A 130 -7.40 10.52 -8.66
C CYS A 130 -7.10 12.01 -8.80
N VAL A 131 -6.91 12.51 -10.02
CA VAL A 131 -6.67 13.94 -10.26
C VAL A 131 -7.83 14.80 -9.77
N VAL A 132 -9.08 14.38 -10.00
CA VAL A 132 -10.28 15.09 -9.53
C VAL A 132 -10.26 15.23 -7.99
N PHE A 133 -10.07 14.13 -7.26
CA PHE A 133 -10.03 14.19 -5.80
C PHE A 133 -8.79 14.90 -5.25
N SER A 134 -7.63 14.73 -5.88
CA SER A 134 -6.42 15.46 -5.50
C SER A 134 -6.61 16.97 -5.65
N THR A 135 -7.20 17.41 -6.76
CA THR A 135 -7.53 18.82 -6.99
C THR A 135 -8.55 19.33 -5.95
N TYR A 136 -9.56 18.51 -5.64
CA TYR A 136 -10.52 18.85 -4.59
C TYR A 136 -9.84 19.07 -3.23
N PHE A 137 -8.99 18.15 -2.78
CA PHE A 137 -8.31 18.27 -1.50
C PHE A 137 -7.32 19.44 -1.43
N VAL A 138 -6.63 19.75 -2.52
CA VAL A 138 -5.64 20.83 -2.55
C VAL A 138 -6.30 22.21 -2.62
N PHE A 139 -7.30 22.41 -3.48
CA PHE A 139 -7.81 23.74 -3.80
C PHE A 139 -9.18 24.06 -3.20
N VAL A 140 -10.07 23.09 -3.06
CA VAL A 140 -11.47 23.32 -2.64
C VAL A 140 -11.67 23.12 -1.15
N SER A 141 -10.87 22.29 -0.52
CA SER A 141 -11.09 21.82 0.84
C SER A 141 -10.64 22.77 1.96
N GLY A 142 -10.42 24.07 1.69
CA GLY A 142 -9.96 25.02 2.70
C GLY A 142 -10.86 25.12 3.93
N SER A 143 -12.18 25.08 3.72
CA SER A 143 -13.19 25.03 4.80
C SER A 143 -13.41 23.60 5.35
N VAL A 144 -12.99 22.61 4.61
CA VAL A 144 -13.20 21.17 4.88
C VAL A 144 -12.32 20.66 6.01
N PHE A 145 -11.06 21.12 6.04
CA PHE A 145 -10.09 20.79 7.09
C PHE A 145 -9.97 21.87 8.15
N ALA A 146 -10.86 22.88 8.16
CA ALA A 146 -10.82 24.00 9.09
C ALA A 146 -11.25 23.63 10.53
N GLY A 147 -11.79 22.43 10.74
CA GLY A 147 -12.09 21.92 12.06
C GLY A 147 -10.86 21.40 12.79
N GLU A 148 -10.95 21.28 14.11
CA GLU A 148 -9.89 20.70 14.92
C GLU A 148 -9.68 19.22 14.58
N ASN A 149 -8.46 18.86 14.15
CA ASN A 149 -8.07 17.47 14.01
C ASN A 149 -7.97 16.85 15.39
N THR A 150 -8.64 15.72 15.61
CA THR A 150 -8.61 15.03 16.89
C THR A 150 -7.69 13.82 16.84
N CYS A 151 -6.66 13.85 17.69
CA CYS A 151 -5.76 12.71 17.85
C CYS A 151 -6.27 11.82 18.98
N ARG A 152 -6.80 10.64 18.64
CA ARG A 152 -7.23 9.64 19.61
C ARG A 152 -6.10 8.66 19.89
N ALA A 153 -6.20 7.90 20.97
CA ALA A 153 -5.17 6.92 21.35
C ALA A 153 -4.88 5.85 20.28
N ASN A 154 -5.86 5.54 19.44
CA ASN A 154 -5.80 4.45 18.47
C ASN A 154 -5.86 4.90 17.01
N TYR A 155 -6.21 6.15 16.70
CA TYR A 155 -6.30 6.71 15.36
C TYR A 155 -6.41 8.24 15.40
N SER A 156 -6.01 8.89 14.31
CA SER A 156 -6.26 10.31 14.10
C SER A 156 -7.54 10.50 13.28
N VAL A 157 -8.29 11.52 13.63
CA VAL A 157 -9.46 11.98 12.86
C VAL A 157 -9.05 13.27 12.16
N PHE A 158 -8.86 13.19 10.85
CA PHE A 158 -8.82 14.36 10.01
C PHE A 158 -10.25 14.83 9.81
N ASN A 159 -10.57 16.02 10.28
CA ASN A 159 -11.93 16.52 10.20
C ASN A 159 -12.32 16.68 8.72
N THR A 160 -13.05 15.70 8.21
CA THR A 160 -13.61 15.74 6.85
C THR A 160 -15.07 16.14 6.93
N PRO A 161 -15.58 16.93 5.98
CA PRO A 161 -16.99 17.26 5.98
C PRO A 161 -17.81 16.00 5.80
N ASN A 162 -18.74 15.77 6.69
CA ASN A 162 -19.80 14.80 6.50
C ASN A 162 -20.65 15.26 5.31
N GLY A 163 -20.64 14.49 4.22
CA GLY A 163 -21.40 14.87 3.06
C GLY A 163 -21.15 14.00 1.82
N ILE A 164 -21.75 14.41 0.73
CA ILE A 164 -21.66 13.74 -0.59
C ILE A 164 -20.20 13.55 -1.03
N ALA A 165 -19.32 14.54 -0.77
CA ALA A 165 -17.91 14.47 -1.17
C ALA A 165 -17.16 13.32 -0.48
N THR A 166 -17.37 13.13 0.83
CA THR A 166 -16.77 12.02 1.59
C THR A 166 -17.31 10.68 1.12
N PHE A 167 -18.60 10.58 0.84
CA PHE A 167 -19.22 9.37 0.29
C PHE A 167 -18.62 9.03 -1.09
N LEU A 168 -18.53 10.00 -2.00
CA LEU A 168 -17.95 9.80 -3.33
C LEU A 168 -16.46 9.43 -3.24
N TYR A 169 -15.72 10.05 -2.31
CA TYR A 169 -14.32 9.69 -2.07
C TYR A 169 -14.17 8.25 -1.55
N THR A 170 -15.03 7.84 -0.62
CA THR A 170 -15.06 6.48 -0.11
C THR A 170 -15.36 5.48 -1.24
N LEU A 171 -16.32 5.79 -2.09
CA LEU A 171 -16.63 4.97 -3.27
C LEU A 171 -15.45 4.89 -4.25
N TYR A 172 -14.77 6.02 -4.51
CA TYR A 172 -13.55 6.07 -5.29
C TYR A 172 -12.47 5.16 -4.70
N TYR A 173 -12.15 5.36 -3.42
CA TYR A 173 -11.03 4.71 -2.76
C TYR A 173 -11.22 3.19 -2.68
N TYR A 174 -12.32 2.76 -2.07
CA TYR A 174 -12.64 1.33 -1.94
C TYR A 174 -13.00 0.68 -3.27
N GLY A 175 -13.69 1.39 -4.14
CA GLY A 175 -14.07 0.89 -5.45
C GLY A 175 -12.85 0.45 -6.27
N TRP A 176 -11.81 1.28 -6.37
CA TRP A 176 -10.60 0.93 -7.08
C TRP A 176 -9.78 -0.17 -6.38
N LEU A 177 -9.76 -0.19 -5.05
CA LEU A 177 -9.11 -1.28 -4.31
C LEU A 177 -9.81 -2.63 -4.55
N PHE A 178 -11.14 -2.68 -4.51
CA PHE A 178 -11.90 -3.90 -4.82
C PHE A 178 -11.70 -4.33 -6.27
N ILE A 179 -11.69 -3.41 -7.21
CA ILE A 179 -11.40 -3.70 -8.63
C ILE A 179 -9.99 -4.29 -8.76
N ALA A 180 -8.99 -3.77 -8.05
CA ALA A 180 -7.63 -4.30 -8.07
C ALA A 180 -7.57 -5.75 -7.55
N VAL A 181 -8.24 -6.04 -6.42
CA VAL A 181 -8.33 -7.40 -5.85
C VAL A 181 -9.06 -8.35 -6.82
N PHE A 182 -10.17 -7.90 -7.39
CA PHE A 182 -10.94 -8.69 -8.36
C PHE A 182 -10.13 -9.01 -9.63
N LEU A 183 -9.38 -8.05 -10.15
CA LEU A 183 -8.48 -8.27 -11.29
C LEU A 183 -7.34 -9.22 -10.94
N CYS A 184 -6.72 -9.10 -9.78
CA CYS A 184 -5.74 -10.08 -9.30
C CYS A 184 -6.32 -11.49 -9.32
N TRP A 185 -7.50 -11.68 -8.73
CA TRP A 185 -8.19 -12.97 -8.68
C TRP A 185 -8.46 -13.53 -10.07
N ASN A 186 -9.10 -12.75 -10.94
CA ASN A 186 -9.44 -13.17 -12.31
C ASN A 186 -8.19 -13.53 -13.12
N TRP A 187 -7.12 -12.76 -13.02
CA TRP A 187 -5.91 -13.02 -13.78
C TRP A 187 -5.12 -14.21 -13.23
N ILE A 188 -5.13 -14.42 -11.91
CA ILE A 188 -4.58 -15.64 -11.32
C ILE A 188 -5.31 -16.87 -11.87
N LEU A 189 -6.66 -16.88 -11.86
CA LEU A 189 -7.44 -17.98 -12.39
C LEU A 189 -7.18 -18.21 -13.88
N LYS A 190 -7.12 -17.13 -14.68
CA LYS A 190 -6.84 -17.23 -16.11
C LYS A 190 -5.46 -17.81 -16.39
N MET A 191 -4.43 -17.31 -15.71
CA MET A 191 -3.05 -17.81 -15.86
C MET A 191 -2.89 -19.26 -15.39
N LEU A 192 -3.58 -19.66 -14.32
CA LEU A 192 -3.61 -21.05 -13.87
C LEU A 192 -4.23 -21.97 -14.93
N LYS A 193 -5.34 -21.57 -15.54
CA LYS A 193 -5.99 -22.32 -16.62
C LYS A 193 -5.11 -22.43 -17.87
N GLU A 194 -4.46 -21.35 -18.26
CA GLU A 194 -3.51 -21.32 -19.38
C GLU A 194 -2.28 -22.19 -19.09
N ASN A 195 -1.76 -22.16 -17.88
CA ASN A 195 -0.63 -22.97 -17.44
C ASN A 195 -0.95 -24.47 -17.46
N HIS A 196 -2.13 -24.87 -16.97
CA HIS A 196 -2.61 -26.26 -17.01
C HIS A 196 -2.76 -26.76 -18.46
N ARG A 197 -3.32 -25.94 -19.37
CA ARG A 197 -3.39 -26.28 -20.81
C ARG A 197 -1.99 -26.34 -21.45
N GLY A 198 -1.06 -25.50 -21.04
CA GLY A 198 0.32 -25.51 -21.48
C GLY A 198 1.05 -26.80 -21.11
N ILE A 199 0.87 -27.30 -19.89
CA ILE A 199 1.44 -28.58 -19.42
C ILE A 199 0.92 -29.75 -20.26
N LEU A 200 -0.38 -29.80 -20.54
CA LEU A 200 -0.98 -30.84 -21.40
C LEU A 200 -0.42 -30.79 -22.83
N ARG A 201 -0.25 -29.59 -23.41
CA ARG A 201 0.38 -29.44 -24.73
C ARG A 201 1.85 -29.83 -24.73
N THR A 202 2.58 -29.58 -23.63
CA THR A 202 4.01 -29.92 -23.51
C THR A 202 4.21 -31.43 -23.42
N ILE A 203 3.31 -32.17 -22.79
CA ILE A 203 3.32 -33.66 -22.76
C ILE A 203 3.12 -34.19 -24.18
N LEU A 204 2.32 -33.51 -24.99
CA LEU A 204 1.99 -33.89 -26.40
C LEU A 204 3.02 -33.37 -27.42
N SER A 205 3.88 -32.38 -27.07
CA SER A 205 4.83 -31.75 -27.97
C SER A 205 6.28 -31.95 -27.55
N ARG A 206 7.15 -32.32 -28.53
CA ARG A 206 8.58 -32.66 -28.37
C ARG A 206 9.50 -31.48 -27.97
N SER A 207 8.98 -30.26 -27.74
CA SER A 207 9.77 -29.04 -27.45
C SER A 207 9.77 -28.68 -25.95
N LYS A 208 10.52 -29.46 -25.16
CA LYS A 208 10.57 -29.35 -23.69
C LYS A 208 11.22 -28.05 -23.14
N LYS A 209 12.18 -27.44 -23.84
CA LYS A 209 13.02 -26.37 -23.25
C LYS A 209 12.35 -24.99 -23.22
N LEU A 210 11.64 -24.60 -24.27
CA LEU A 210 10.98 -23.28 -24.38
C LEU A 210 9.71 -23.21 -23.48
N ASN A 211 9.00 -24.32 -23.39
CA ASN A 211 7.78 -24.41 -22.56
C ASN A 211 8.08 -24.40 -21.05
N GLY A 212 9.25 -24.90 -20.63
CA GLY A 212 9.67 -24.85 -19.21
C GLY A 212 9.96 -23.43 -18.71
N ILE A 213 10.55 -22.57 -19.55
CA ILE A 213 10.89 -21.17 -19.21
C ILE A 213 9.64 -20.31 -19.13
N LEU A 214 8.73 -20.41 -20.11
CA LEU A 214 7.44 -19.71 -20.14
C LEU A 214 6.56 -20.11 -18.95
N ASN A 215 6.60 -21.38 -18.54
CA ASN A 215 5.85 -21.87 -17.39
C ASN A 215 6.38 -21.28 -16.06
N GLN A 216 7.70 -21.14 -15.89
CA GLN A 216 8.31 -20.53 -14.69
C GLN A 216 7.99 -19.04 -14.57
N GLU A 217 7.99 -18.27 -15.66
CA GLU A 217 7.65 -16.86 -15.64
C GLU A 217 6.19 -16.64 -15.20
N ASN A 218 5.26 -17.42 -15.77
CA ASN A 218 3.85 -17.37 -15.37
C ASN A 218 3.65 -17.74 -13.90
N LEU A 219 4.36 -18.72 -13.38
CA LEU A 219 4.31 -19.08 -11.96
C LEU A 219 4.81 -17.96 -11.04
N ARG A 220 5.87 -17.23 -11.44
CA ARG A 220 6.36 -16.07 -10.71
C ARG A 220 5.33 -14.94 -10.70
N LYS A 221 4.68 -14.63 -11.84
CA LYS A 221 3.61 -13.63 -11.94
C LYS A 221 2.40 -14.00 -11.08
N ILE A 222 1.95 -15.25 -11.14
CA ILE A 222 0.86 -15.77 -10.30
C ILE A 222 1.21 -15.61 -8.82
N SER A 223 2.43 -16.00 -8.42
CA SER A 223 2.87 -15.86 -7.04
C SER A 223 2.94 -14.39 -6.60
N ALA A 224 3.41 -13.49 -7.45
CA ALA A 224 3.46 -12.06 -7.17
C ALA A 224 2.05 -11.47 -7.01
N LEU A 225 1.11 -11.80 -7.90
CA LEU A 225 -0.29 -11.36 -7.82
C LEU A 225 -1.00 -11.91 -6.58
N LYS A 226 -0.75 -13.17 -6.19
CA LYS A 226 -1.28 -13.76 -4.95
C LYS A 226 -0.83 -12.96 -3.74
N TRP A 227 0.47 -12.66 -3.63
CA TRP A 227 0.99 -11.89 -2.52
C TRP A 227 0.49 -10.45 -2.52
N LEU A 228 0.38 -9.82 -3.70
CA LEU A 228 -0.20 -8.49 -3.81
C LEU A 228 -1.66 -8.47 -3.36
N MET A 229 -2.45 -9.46 -3.78
CA MET A 229 -3.84 -9.64 -3.32
C MET A 229 -3.92 -9.84 -1.80
N CYS A 230 -3.03 -10.67 -1.21
CA CYS A 230 -2.94 -10.83 0.24
C CYS A 230 -2.60 -9.51 0.93
N GLY A 231 -1.70 -8.69 0.37
CA GLY A 231 -1.38 -7.36 0.88
C GLY A 231 -2.60 -6.43 0.88
N TYR A 232 -3.40 -6.42 -0.20
CA TYR A 232 -4.66 -5.66 -0.25
C TYR A 232 -5.67 -6.12 0.80
N ILE A 233 -5.85 -7.43 0.93
CA ILE A 233 -6.79 -7.99 1.93
C ILE A 233 -6.32 -7.63 3.34
N ALA A 234 -5.03 -7.77 3.64
CA ALA A 234 -4.45 -7.41 4.93
C ALA A 234 -4.56 -5.89 5.24
N PHE A 235 -4.63 -5.07 4.21
CA PHE A 235 -4.82 -3.63 4.33
C PHE A 235 -6.29 -3.23 4.54
N ILE A 236 -7.23 -3.86 3.79
CA ILE A 236 -8.64 -3.49 3.79
C ILE A 236 -9.41 -4.19 4.91
N LEU A 237 -9.20 -5.49 5.10
CA LEU A 237 -10.04 -6.33 5.96
C LEU A 237 -10.07 -5.90 7.43
N PRO A 238 -8.93 -5.59 8.08
CA PRO A 238 -8.94 -5.20 9.49
C PRO A 238 -9.74 -3.91 9.71
N THR A 239 -9.60 -2.93 8.83
CA THR A 239 -10.33 -1.66 8.91
C THR A 239 -11.83 -1.89 8.75
N THR A 240 -12.23 -2.70 7.78
CA THR A 240 -13.64 -3.05 7.56
C THR A 240 -14.24 -3.75 8.79
N VAL A 241 -13.51 -4.71 9.36
CA VAL A 241 -13.94 -5.43 10.57
C VAL A 241 -14.09 -4.47 11.77
N VAL A 242 -13.09 -3.62 12.02
CA VAL A 242 -13.15 -2.65 13.12
C VAL A 242 -14.31 -1.69 12.95
N THR A 243 -14.58 -1.21 11.74
CA THR A 243 -15.70 -0.29 11.46
C THR A 243 -17.06 -0.96 11.64
N ILE A 244 -17.19 -2.25 11.26
CA ILE A 244 -18.44 -3.00 11.50
C ILE A 244 -18.69 -3.22 13.00
N LEU A 245 -17.64 -3.55 13.76
CA LEU A 245 -17.73 -3.79 15.20
C LEU A 245 -17.95 -2.49 16.00
N ASN A 246 -17.42 -1.38 15.53
CA ASN A 246 -17.56 -0.08 16.16
C ASN A 246 -17.76 1.03 15.11
N PRO A 247 -19.01 1.37 14.75
CA PRO A 247 -19.31 2.40 13.74
C PRO A 247 -18.72 3.79 14.05
N ALA A 248 -18.41 4.10 15.32
CA ALA A 248 -17.76 5.36 15.68
C ALA A 248 -16.34 5.51 15.10
N THR A 249 -15.74 4.43 14.56
CA THR A 249 -14.42 4.47 13.92
C THR A 249 -14.46 4.88 12.46
N ILE A 250 -15.63 5.14 11.87
CA ILE A 250 -15.80 5.56 10.47
C ILE A 250 -14.95 6.81 10.16
N GLU A 251 -14.94 7.79 11.06
CA GLU A 251 -14.16 9.02 10.89
C GLU A 251 -12.64 8.79 10.90
N GLY A 252 -12.17 7.70 11.53
CA GLY A 252 -10.76 7.31 11.62
C GLY A 252 -10.31 6.30 10.58
N ILE A 253 -11.16 5.92 9.62
CA ILE A 253 -10.84 4.90 8.61
C ILE A 253 -9.48 5.13 7.92
N PRO A 254 -9.12 6.34 7.42
CA PRO A 254 -7.83 6.55 6.77
C PRO A 254 -6.65 6.21 7.67
N SER A 255 -6.70 6.66 8.92
CA SER A 255 -5.64 6.40 9.91
C SER A 255 -5.55 4.92 10.27
N ILE A 256 -6.67 4.26 10.52
CA ILE A 256 -6.70 2.82 10.83
C ILE A 256 -6.16 2.00 9.66
N MET A 257 -6.55 2.32 8.43
CA MET A 257 -6.02 1.67 7.23
C MET A 257 -4.50 1.83 7.14
N CYS A 258 -4.00 3.03 7.37
CA CYS A 258 -2.57 3.30 7.28
C CYS A 258 -1.76 2.58 8.37
N GLY A 259 -2.32 2.33 9.54
CA GLY A 259 -1.70 1.46 10.54
C GLY A 259 -1.48 0.03 10.02
N PHE A 260 -2.39 -0.48 9.19
CA PHE A 260 -2.24 -1.78 8.53
C PHE A 260 -1.44 -1.71 7.22
N ALA A 261 -1.09 -0.52 6.74
CA ALA A 261 -0.28 -0.30 5.54
C ALA A 261 1.11 -0.93 5.63
N VAL A 262 1.66 -1.06 6.84
CA VAL A 262 2.91 -1.76 7.09
C VAL A 262 2.88 -3.20 6.57
N LEU A 263 1.73 -3.89 6.65
CA LEU A 263 1.56 -5.24 6.11
C LEU A 263 1.63 -5.23 4.58
N MET A 264 1.06 -4.22 3.95
CA MET A 264 1.17 -4.01 2.50
C MET A 264 2.62 -3.73 2.11
N ALA A 265 3.33 -2.87 2.83
CA ALA A 265 4.74 -2.56 2.58
C ALA A 265 5.63 -3.80 2.72
N ILE A 266 5.42 -4.61 3.77
CA ILE A 266 6.11 -5.90 3.96
C ILE A 266 5.84 -6.82 2.75
N THR A 267 4.59 -6.89 2.31
CA THR A 267 4.20 -7.73 1.18
C THR A 267 4.88 -7.28 -0.11
N LEU A 268 4.89 -5.99 -0.38
CA LEU A 268 5.53 -5.41 -1.56
C LEU A 268 7.04 -5.71 -1.60
N ILE A 269 7.76 -5.49 -0.50
CA ILE A 269 9.22 -5.61 -0.47
C ILE A 269 9.71 -7.05 -0.37
N ASN A 270 9.06 -7.88 0.46
CA ASN A 270 9.56 -9.24 0.71
C ASN A 270 8.99 -10.29 -0.23
N PHE A 271 7.82 -10.04 -0.81
CA PHE A 271 7.14 -11.06 -1.61
C PHE A 271 6.90 -10.66 -3.07
N VAL A 272 6.48 -9.42 -3.34
CA VAL A 272 6.20 -8.97 -4.72
C VAL A 272 7.50 -8.61 -5.43
N ALA A 273 8.32 -7.72 -4.85
CA ALA A 273 9.54 -7.24 -5.48
C ALA A 273 10.52 -8.35 -5.88
N PRO A 274 10.85 -9.36 -5.04
CA PRO A 274 11.78 -10.42 -5.42
C PRO A 274 11.27 -11.35 -6.54
N ARG A 275 9.95 -11.36 -6.78
CA ARG A 275 9.33 -12.19 -7.81
C ARG A 275 9.17 -11.49 -9.14
N THR A 276 9.21 -10.17 -9.14
CA THR A 276 8.93 -9.34 -10.30
C THR A 276 10.11 -8.50 -10.77
N LEU A 277 11.11 -8.29 -9.92
CA LEU A 277 12.23 -7.40 -10.18
C LEU A 277 13.56 -8.14 -10.31
N GLU A 278 14.43 -7.64 -11.19
CA GLU A 278 15.80 -8.09 -11.31
C GLU A 278 16.72 -7.32 -10.37
N LEU A 279 17.68 -8.02 -9.79
CA LEU A 279 18.73 -7.40 -8.98
C LEU A 279 19.68 -6.56 -9.85
N LYS A 280 20.15 -5.44 -9.31
CA LYS A 280 21.29 -4.74 -9.92
C LYS A 280 22.51 -5.68 -9.86
N LYS A 281 23.20 -5.85 -10.97
CA LYS A 281 24.53 -6.47 -10.95
C LYS A 281 25.45 -5.49 -10.19
N LYS A 282 26.20 -6.02 -9.22
CA LYS A 282 27.31 -5.29 -8.60
C LYS A 282 28.37 -5.02 -9.62
#